data_0784a02b2d05653f79c7230775007c7f
#
_entry.id   0784a02b2d05653f79c7230775007c7f
#
_cell.length_a   1.000
_cell.length_b   1.000
_cell.length_c   1.000
_cell.angle_alpha   90.00
_cell.angle_beta   90.00
_cell.angle_gamma   90.00
#
_symmetry.space_group_name_H-M   'P 1'
#
loop_
_entity.id
_entity.type
_entity.pdbx_description
1 polymer ?
#
loop_
_entity_poly.entity_id
_entity_poly.type
_entity_poly.pdbx_seq_one_letter_code
_entity_poly.pdbx_strand_id
1 'polypeptide(L)'
;MTRTIPEPDLNYLHKVLLEMLAIPSPTGFTDTIVRYVAERLEELGIPFEMTRRGTIRATLKGQQNSPDRAVCAHLDTIGAAVRAIKDNGRLTLAPVGCWSSRFAEGSRVSLFTDNGVIRGSVLPLMASGHAFNTAVDEMPISWDHIELRLDAYCATRADCDSLGISVGDFVAF
;
A
#
# COMPACT_ATOMS: atom_id res chain seq x y z
N MET A 1 -42.23 15.98 -11.79
CA MET A 1 -41.78 15.10 -10.68
C MET A 1 -40.41 15.56 -10.22
N THR A 2 -40.35 16.09 -9.01
CA THR A 2 -39.08 16.50 -8.39
C THR A 2 -38.26 15.24 -8.12
N ARG A 3 -37.09 15.18 -8.71
CA ARG A 3 -36.17 14.04 -8.54
C ARG A 3 -35.55 14.15 -7.14
N THR A 4 -35.94 13.32 -6.21
CA THR A 4 -35.29 13.24 -4.90
C THR A 4 -33.99 12.45 -5.10
N ILE A 5 -32.86 13.10 -4.88
CA ILE A 5 -31.57 12.42 -4.83
C ILE A 5 -31.48 11.75 -3.46
N PRO A 6 -31.25 10.42 -3.36
CA PRO A 6 -31.09 9.78 -2.07
C PRO A 6 -29.89 10.39 -1.32
N GLU A 7 -30.05 10.65 -0.05
CA GLU A 7 -28.94 11.07 0.79
C GLU A 7 -28.01 9.87 1.02
N PRO A 8 -26.67 10.07 0.90
CA PRO A 8 -25.71 9.01 1.17
C PRO A 8 -25.68 8.69 2.67
N ASP A 9 -25.57 7.41 3.00
CA ASP A 9 -25.29 6.99 4.37
C ASP A 9 -23.81 7.27 4.71
N LEU A 10 -23.57 8.40 5.37
CA LEU A 10 -22.23 8.84 5.74
C LEU A 10 -21.57 7.91 6.78
N ASN A 11 -22.35 7.25 7.64
CA ASN A 11 -21.80 6.32 8.62
C ASN A 11 -21.26 5.07 7.93
N TYR A 12 -22.03 4.53 6.98
CA TYR A 12 -21.58 3.41 6.15
C TYR A 12 -20.35 3.79 5.33
N LEU A 13 -20.37 4.96 4.70
CA LEU A 13 -19.24 5.46 3.90
C LEU A 13 -17.96 5.56 4.73
N HIS A 14 -18.02 6.20 5.91
CA HIS A 14 -16.85 6.34 6.79
C HIS A 14 -16.34 4.98 7.27
N LYS A 15 -17.25 4.08 7.67
CA LYS A 15 -16.90 2.73 8.11
C LYS A 15 -16.13 1.99 7.03
N VAL A 16 -16.71 1.88 5.83
CA VAL A 16 -16.11 1.12 4.72
C VAL A 16 -14.79 1.76 4.27
N LEU A 17 -14.70 3.09 4.22
CA LEU A 17 -13.48 3.79 3.89
C LEU A 17 -12.34 3.45 4.86
N LEU A 18 -12.59 3.49 6.16
CA LEU A 18 -11.58 3.17 7.17
C LEU A 18 -11.16 1.70 7.13
N GLU A 19 -12.12 0.79 6.90
CA GLU A 19 -11.85 -0.63 6.72
C GLU A 19 -10.97 -0.89 5.49
N MET A 20 -11.27 -0.23 4.36
CA MET A 20 -10.46 -0.33 3.14
C MET A 20 -9.05 0.23 3.32
N LEU A 21 -8.90 1.39 3.97
CA LEU A 21 -7.60 2.01 4.24
C LEU A 21 -6.75 1.18 5.22
N ALA A 22 -7.36 0.36 6.06
CA ALA A 22 -6.64 -0.55 6.95
C ALA A 22 -6.11 -1.81 6.25
N ILE A 23 -6.55 -2.09 5.01
CA ILE A 23 -6.09 -3.23 4.22
C ILE A 23 -4.88 -2.82 3.37
N PRO A 24 -3.68 -3.34 3.64
CA PRO A 24 -2.51 -3.08 2.80
C PRO A 24 -2.76 -3.53 1.35
N SER A 25 -2.60 -2.59 0.42
CA SER A 25 -2.89 -2.85 -0.99
C SER A 25 -1.93 -2.15 -1.97
N PRO A 26 -0.60 -2.24 -1.80
CA PRO A 26 0.32 -1.74 -2.81
C PRO A 26 -0.02 -2.31 -4.20
N THR A 27 0.15 -1.53 -5.27
CA THR A 27 -0.11 -2.00 -6.64
C THR A 27 0.63 -3.32 -6.91
N GLY A 28 -0.11 -4.36 -7.29
CA GLY A 28 0.42 -5.73 -7.44
C GLY A 28 0.24 -6.62 -6.21
N PHE A 29 -0.13 -6.05 -5.05
CA PHE A 29 -0.44 -6.77 -3.82
C PHE A 29 -1.87 -6.46 -3.37
N THR A 30 -2.86 -6.72 -4.23
CA THR A 30 -4.24 -6.21 -4.10
C THR A 30 -5.29 -7.29 -3.84
N ASP A 31 -4.92 -8.55 -3.72
CA ASP A 31 -5.88 -9.65 -3.61
C ASP A 31 -6.81 -9.52 -2.40
N THR A 32 -6.27 -9.05 -1.26
CA THR A 32 -7.04 -8.91 -0.02
C THR A 32 -8.07 -7.80 -0.13
N ILE A 33 -7.70 -6.62 -0.66
CA ILE A 33 -8.64 -5.50 -0.82
C ILE A 33 -9.71 -5.81 -1.88
N VAL A 34 -9.34 -6.50 -2.96
CA VAL A 34 -10.30 -6.92 -4.00
C VAL A 34 -11.32 -7.89 -3.41
N ARG A 35 -10.88 -8.86 -2.60
CA ARG A 35 -11.79 -9.80 -1.90
C ARG A 35 -12.72 -9.07 -0.94
N TYR A 36 -12.19 -8.15 -0.14
CA TYR A 36 -12.99 -7.33 0.77
C TYR A 36 -14.10 -6.58 0.03
N VAL A 37 -13.79 -5.92 -1.10
CA VAL A 37 -14.79 -5.18 -1.88
C VAL A 37 -15.81 -6.12 -2.51
N ALA A 38 -15.39 -7.29 -2.99
CA ALA A 38 -16.29 -8.31 -3.50
C ALA A 38 -17.31 -8.76 -2.43
N GLU A 39 -16.84 -9.04 -1.22
CA GLU A 39 -17.69 -9.40 -0.07
C GLU A 39 -18.70 -8.29 0.28
N ARG A 40 -18.27 -7.02 0.24
CA ARG A 40 -19.19 -5.87 0.48
C ARG A 40 -20.26 -5.77 -0.61
N LEU A 41 -19.93 -6.03 -1.87
CA LEU A 41 -20.92 -6.04 -2.95
C LEU A 41 -21.91 -7.20 -2.81
N GLU A 42 -21.45 -8.38 -2.39
CA GLU A 42 -22.30 -9.53 -2.09
C GLU A 42 -23.29 -9.23 -0.95
N GLU A 43 -22.83 -8.63 0.15
CA GLU A 43 -23.67 -8.22 1.27
C GLU A 43 -24.76 -7.21 0.86
N LEU A 44 -24.43 -6.33 -0.09
CA LEU A 44 -25.38 -5.37 -0.64
C LEU A 44 -26.31 -5.99 -1.71
N GLY A 45 -26.14 -7.27 -2.04
CA GLY A 45 -26.90 -7.94 -3.09
C GLY A 45 -26.62 -7.38 -4.50
N ILE A 46 -25.46 -6.76 -4.72
CA ILE A 46 -25.08 -6.17 -5.99
C ILE A 46 -24.35 -7.23 -6.81
N PRO A 47 -24.89 -7.67 -7.96
CA PRO A 47 -24.21 -8.61 -8.84
C PRO A 47 -22.98 -7.94 -9.46
N PHE A 48 -21.88 -8.67 -9.51
CA PHE A 48 -20.65 -8.22 -10.12
C PHE A 48 -19.93 -9.38 -10.83
N GLU A 49 -19.02 -9.04 -11.71
CA GLU A 49 -18.04 -9.95 -12.29
C GLU A 49 -16.63 -9.52 -11.90
N MET A 50 -15.75 -10.48 -11.74
CA MET A 50 -14.34 -10.23 -11.46
C MET A 50 -13.48 -10.72 -12.61
N THR A 51 -12.64 -9.86 -13.14
CA THR A 51 -11.70 -10.23 -14.20
C THR A 51 -10.51 -11.00 -13.62
N ARG A 52 -9.78 -11.71 -14.47
CA ARG A 52 -8.55 -12.42 -14.08
C ARG A 52 -7.49 -11.54 -13.40
N ARG A 53 -7.53 -10.22 -13.63
CA ARG A 53 -6.60 -9.24 -13.02
C ARG A 53 -7.16 -8.55 -11.78
N GLY A 54 -8.27 -9.04 -11.22
CA GLY A 54 -8.89 -8.48 -10.03
C GLY A 54 -9.74 -7.22 -10.27
N THR A 55 -10.00 -6.83 -11.51
CA THR A 55 -10.96 -5.73 -11.77
C THR A 55 -12.37 -6.20 -11.46
N ILE A 56 -13.07 -5.47 -10.61
CA ILE A 56 -14.47 -5.70 -10.29
C ILE A 56 -15.34 -4.83 -11.20
N ARG A 57 -16.37 -5.42 -11.82
CA ARG A 57 -17.38 -4.72 -12.60
C ARG A 57 -18.75 -5.03 -12.04
N ALA A 58 -19.43 -4.00 -11.54
CA ALA A 58 -20.81 -4.10 -11.08
C ALA A 58 -21.72 -3.27 -11.99
N THR A 59 -22.86 -3.82 -12.36
CA THR A 59 -23.84 -3.13 -13.20
C THR A 59 -25.12 -2.90 -12.41
N LEU A 60 -25.46 -1.64 -12.18
CA LEU A 60 -26.70 -1.23 -11.57
C LEU A 60 -27.70 -0.83 -12.65
N LYS A 61 -28.88 -1.46 -12.63
CA LYS A 61 -29.94 -1.15 -13.60
C LYS A 61 -30.47 0.25 -13.33
N GLY A 62 -30.35 1.12 -14.32
CA GLY A 62 -30.89 2.49 -14.28
C GLY A 62 -32.34 2.56 -14.77
N GLN A 63 -32.90 3.76 -14.77
CA GLN A 63 -34.22 4.07 -15.33
C GLN A 63 -34.23 4.13 -16.85
N GLN A 64 -33.07 4.37 -17.45
CA GLN A 64 -32.86 4.46 -18.89
C GLN A 64 -31.75 3.49 -19.31
N ASN A 65 -31.87 2.93 -20.49
CA ASN A 65 -30.90 1.97 -21.03
C ASN A 65 -29.81 2.62 -21.90
N SER A 66 -29.86 3.94 -22.09
CA SER A 66 -28.88 4.69 -22.86
C SER A 66 -28.98 6.20 -22.55
N PRO A 67 -27.85 6.93 -22.47
CA PRO A 67 -26.48 6.39 -22.47
C PRO A 67 -26.12 5.73 -21.14
N ASP A 68 -25.24 4.76 -21.16
CA ASP A 68 -24.65 4.19 -19.95
C ASP A 68 -23.77 5.21 -19.25
N ARG A 69 -23.70 5.11 -17.93
CA ARG A 69 -22.79 5.91 -17.10
C ARG A 69 -21.85 4.96 -16.38
N ALA A 70 -20.56 5.24 -16.44
CA ALA A 70 -19.55 4.49 -15.71
C ALA A 70 -18.94 5.36 -14.60
N VAL A 71 -18.75 4.76 -13.44
CA VAL A 71 -17.93 5.30 -12.35
C VAL A 71 -16.74 4.36 -12.21
N CYS A 72 -15.54 4.91 -12.31
CA CYS A 72 -14.30 4.15 -12.18
C CYS A 72 -13.52 4.66 -10.97
N ALA A 73 -12.98 3.73 -10.20
CA ALA A 73 -12.11 4.01 -9.07
C ALA A 73 -11.01 2.95 -9.01
N HIS A 74 -10.03 3.12 -8.12
CA HIS A 74 -9.00 2.13 -7.86
C HIS A 74 -8.94 1.74 -6.39
N LEU A 75 -8.44 0.55 -6.10
CA LEU A 75 -8.32 -0.04 -4.77
C LEU A 75 -6.87 -0.07 -4.28
N ASP A 76 -5.92 0.00 -5.20
CA ASP A 76 -4.51 -0.02 -4.85
C ASP A 76 -4.07 1.29 -4.22
N THR A 77 -3.12 1.17 -3.30
CA THR A 77 -2.47 2.27 -2.60
C THR A 77 -1.00 2.37 -2.99
N ILE A 78 -0.35 3.46 -2.59
CA ILE A 78 1.10 3.59 -2.70
C ILE A 78 1.79 2.55 -1.83
N GLY A 79 3.00 2.17 -2.23
CA GLY A 79 3.83 1.23 -1.49
C GLY A 79 5.25 1.23 -2.00
N ALA A 80 6.00 0.23 -1.61
CA ALA A 80 7.33 -0.05 -2.13
C ALA A 80 7.55 -1.56 -2.23
N ALA A 81 8.66 -1.94 -2.86
CA ALA A 81 9.16 -3.31 -2.85
C ALA A 81 10.64 -3.32 -2.41
N VAL A 82 11.07 -4.41 -1.80
CA VAL A 82 12.48 -4.63 -1.47
C VAL A 82 13.28 -4.69 -2.76
N ARG A 83 14.19 -3.73 -2.97
CA ARG A 83 15.08 -3.68 -4.14
C ARG A 83 16.35 -4.46 -3.92
N ALA A 84 16.93 -4.37 -2.72
CA ALA A 84 18.12 -5.11 -2.35
C ALA A 84 18.23 -5.26 -0.83
N ILE A 85 18.89 -6.33 -0.41
CA ILE A 85 19.26 -6.61 0.97
C ILE A 85 20.73 -6.29 1.14
N LYS A 86 21.05 -5.37 2.06
CA LYS A 86 22.43 -4.96 2.36
C LYS A 86 23.10 -5.98 3.30
N ASP A 87 24.43 -5.99 3.33
CA ASP A 87 25.19 -6.90 4.20
C ASP A 87 24.95 -6.67 5.69
N ASN A 88 24.52 -5.45 6.06
CA ASN A 88 24.16 -5.07 7.42
C ASN A 88 22.68 -5.32 7.77
N GLY A 89 21.96 -6.14 6.98
CA GLY A 89 20.58 -6.49 7.21
C GLY A 89 19.55 -5.40 6.92
N ARG A 90 19.97 -4.26 6.36
CA ARG A 90 19.05 -3.18 5.99
C ARG A 90 18.58 -3.33 4.55
N LEU A 91 17.40 -2.84 4.26
CA LEU A 91 16.76 -3.04 2.96
C LEU A 91 16.70 -1.72 2.19
N THR A 92 17.11 -1.75 0.93
CA THR A 92 16.80 -0.67 0.00
C THR A 92 15.45 -0.92 -0.66
N LEU A 93 14.73 0.15 -0.94
CA LEU A 93 13.38 0.10 -1.47
C LEU A 93 13.31 0.67 -2.89
N ALA A 94 12.40 0.12 -3.68
CA ALA A 94 11.92 0.71 -4.92
C ALA A 94 10.46 1.15 -4.72
N PRO A 95 10.07 2.35 -5.16
CA PRO A 95 8.67 2.77 -5.05
C PRO A 95 7.77 1.90 -5.93
N VAL A 96 6.60 1.58 -5.42
CA VAL A 96 5.48 1.04 -6.18
C VAL A 96 4.45 2.15 -6.32
N GLY A 97 4.19 2.54 -7.56
CA GLY A 97 3.48 3.78 -7.88
C GLY A 97 4.43 4.97 -8.07
N CYS A 98 3.87 6.11 -8.46
CA CYS A 98 4.63 7.33 -8.74
C CYS A 98 4.54 8.30 -7.56
N TRP A 99 5.46 8.20 -6.60
CA TRP A 99 5.47 9.05 -5.42
C TRP A 99 6.90 9.32 -4.90
N SER A 100 7.05 10.36 -4.10
CA SER A 100 8.33 10.84 -3.61
C SER A 100 8.75 10.13 -2.33
N SER A 101 10.05 9.80 -2.22
CA SER A 101 10.67 9.30 -0.99
C SER A 101 10.54 10.23 0.21
N ARG A 102 10.27 11.53 -0.03
CA ARG A 102 10.00 12.51 1.03
C ARG A 102 8.86 12.08 1.95
N PHE A 103 7.85 11.40 1.40
CA PHE A 103 6.69 10.92 2.16
C PHE A 103 6.91 9.53 2.76
N ALA A 104 7.98 8.83 2.35
CA ALA A 104 8.37 7.55 2.90
C ALA A 104 9.27 7.70 4.14
N GLU A 105 10.11 8.74 4.16
CA GLU A 105 11.04 8.99 5.26
C GLU A 105 10.28 9.21 6.58
N GLY A 106 10.72 8.52 7.63
CA GLY A 106 10.08 8.54 8.93
C GLY A 106 8.86 7.65 9.09
N SER A 107 8.37 7.05 8.01
CA SER A 107 7.16 6.23 8.04
C SER A 107 7.39 4.90 8.73
N ARG A 108 6.35 4.45 9.45
CA ARG A 108 6.21 3.08 9.93
C ARG A 108 5.56 2.24 8.84
N VAL A 109 6.15 1.08 8.57
CA VAL A 109 5.73 0.22 7.45
C VAL A 109 5.55 -1.24 7.87
N SER A 110 4.83 -1.97 7.02
CA SER A 110 4.69 -3.42 7.09
C SER A 110 5.38 -4.04 5.87
N LEU A 111 6.36 -4.90 6.11
CA LEU A 111 7.02 -5.74 5.11
C LEU A 111 6.31 -7.10 5.08
N PHE A 112 5.87 -7.54 3.91
CA PHE A 112 5.22 -8.83 3.68
C PHE A 112 6.24 -9.82 3.14
N THR A 113 6.55 -10.84 3.93
CA THR A 113 7.52 -11.90 3.60
C THR A 113 6.83 -13.25 3.51
N ASP A 114 7.51 -14.27 3.02
CA ASP A 114 7.01 -15.65 3.00
C ASP A 114 6.67 -16.18 4.41
N ASN A 115 7.35 -15.67 5.44
CA ASN A 115 7.14 -16.09 6.83
C ASN A 115 6.14 -15.23 7.61
N GLY A 116 5.53 -14.21 6.96
CA GLY A 116 4.56 -13.33 7.58
C GLY A 116 4.91 -11.85 7.48
N VAL A 117 4.36 -11.04 8.37
CA VAL A 117 4.51 -9.58 8.34
C VAL A 117 5.53 -9.11 9.37
N ILE A 118 6.49 -8.33 8.93
CA ILE A 118 7.51 -7.72 9.81
C ILE A 118 7.32 -6.20 9.78
N ARG A 119 7.29 -5.57 10.95
CA ARG A 119 7.23 -4.11 11.07
C ARG A 119 8.62 -3.50 10.93
N GLY A 120 8.65 -2.26 10.46
CA GLY A 120 9.90 -1.52 10.35
C GLY A 120 9.68 -0.02 10.20
N SER A 121 10.77 0.72 10.06
CA SER A 121 10.77 2.16 9.82
C SER A 121 11.66 2.48 8.64
N VAL A 122 11.19 3.37 7.78
CA VAL A 122 12.00 3.93 6.70
C VAL A 122 12.75 5.13 7.26
N LEU A 123 14.08 5.07 7.24
CA LEU A 123 14.95 6.07 7.83
C LEU A 123 15.97 6.57 6.81
N PRO A 124 16.41 7.83 6.92
CA PRO A 124 17.47 8.38 6.10
C PRO A 124 18.80 7.69 6.39
N LEU A 125 19.70 7.65 5.41
CA LEU A 125 21.05 7.09 5.57
C LEU A 125 21.89 7.92 6.56
N MET A 126 21.68 9.23 6.57
CA MET A 126 22.30 10.17 7.50
C MET A 126 21.22 10.80 8.37
N ALA A 127 21.12 10.37 9.62
CA ALA A 127 20.04 10.78 10.52
C ALA A 127 20.53 11.59 11.76
N SER A 128 21.84 11.80 11.88
CA SER A 128 22.39 12.45 13.08
C SER A 128 23.36 13.57 12.70
N GLY A 129 23.01 14.81 13.07
CA GLY A 129 23.90 15.97 12.93
C GLY A 129 25.20 15.82 13.72
N HIS A 130 25.22 15.05 14.83
CA HIS A 130 26.45 14.76 15.59
C HIS A 130 27.43 13.88 14.82
N ALA A 131 26.94 13.01 13.92
CA ALA A 131 27.77 12.11 13.12
C ALA A 131 28.11 12.70 11.75
N PHE A 132 27.21 13.47 11.16
CA PHE A 132 27.29 13.90 9.75
C PHE A 132 27.26 15.42 9.57
N ASN A 133 27.16 16.21 10.66
CA ASN A 133 27.07 17.66 10.63
C ASN A 133 25.97 18.16 9.65
N THR A 134 26.28 19.17 8.83
CA THR A 134 25.37 19.78 7.85
C THR A 134 25.00 18.86 6.70
N ALA A 135 25.76 17.78 6.47
CA ALA A 135 25.46 16.81 5.40
C ALA A 135 24.06 16.14 5.56
N VAL A 136 23.51 16.13 6.78
CA VAL A 136 22.14 15.67 7.04
C VAL A 136 21.13 16.52 6.27
N ASP A 137 21.30 17.85 6.30
CA ASP A 137 20.38 18.81 5.67
C ASP A 137 20.60 18.94 4.15
N GLU A 138 21.81 18.59 3.68
CA GLU A 138 22.20 18.65 2.28
C GLU A 138 21.93 17.35 1.52
N MET A 139 21.57 16.27 2.22
CA MET A 139 21.29 14.96 1.60
C MET A 139 20.13 15.05 0.62
N PRO A 140 20.31 14.59 -0.64
CA PRO A 140 19.24 14.61 -1.64
C PRO A 140 18.05 13.76 -1.22
N ILE A 141 16.84 14.25 -1.53
CA ILE A 141 15.61 13.49 -1.33
C ILE A 141 15.48 12.49 -2.46
N SER A 142 15.75 11.23 -2.19
CA SER A 142 15.59 10.13 -3.13
C SER A 142 15.49 8.79 -2.43
N TRP A 143 15.00 7.78 -3.14
CA TRP A 143 14.93 6.41 -2.68
C TRP A 143 16.32 5.78 -2.42
N ASP A 144 17.38 6.35 -2.96
CA ASP A 144 18.75 5.90 -2.73
C ASP A 144 19.34 6.43 -1.42
N HIS A 145 18.68 7.41 -0.79
CA HIS A 145 19.13 8.03 0.45
C HIS A 145 18.31 7.63 1.69
N ILE A 146 17.41 6.68 1.52
CA ILE A 146 16.63 6.08 2.61
C ILE A 146 16.79 4.56 2.61
N GLU A 147 16.52 3.96 3.76
CA GLU A 147 16.55 2.51 3.93
C GLU A 147 15.47 2.04 4.90
N LEU A 148 14.98 0.83 4.73
CA LEU A 148 14.09 0.19 5.68
C LEU A 148 14.92 -0.53 6.74
N ARG A 149 14.65 -0.20 8.00
CA ARG A 149 15.16 -0.88 9.19
C ARG A 149 14.02 -1.63 9.85
N LEU A 150 14.24 -2.91 10.09
CA LEU A 150 13.25 -3.80 10.67
C LEU A 150 13.23 -3.67 12.19
N ASP A 151 12.09 -3.91 12.81
CA ASP A 151 11.94 -4.03 14.25
C ASP A 151 12.48 -5.38 14.76
N ALA A 152 12.51 -6.40 13.89
CA ALA A 152 13.16 -7.67 14.17
C ALA A 152 14.71 -7.49 14.21
N TYR A 153 15.39 -8.31 15.01
CA TYR A 153 16.85 -8.37 14.94
C TYR A 153 17.30 -8.82 13.56
N CYS A 154 17.99 -7.94 12.85
CA CYS A 154 18.48 -8.17 11.51
C CYS A 154 19.72 -7.31 11.31
N ALA A 155 20.90 -7.91 11.55
CA ALA A 155 22.19 -7.25 11.48
C ALA A 155 23.05 -7.73 10.32
N THR A 156 22.62 -8.79 9.64
CA THR A 156 23.30 -9.40 8.51
C THR A 156 22.32 -9.82 7.42
N ARG A 157 22.83 -10.07 6.22
CA ARG A 157 22.03 -10.67 5.14
C ARG A 157 21.45 -12.04 5.55
N ALA A 158 22.22 -12.87 6.25
CA ALA A 158 21.76 -14.18 6.71
C ALA A 158 20.58 -14.07 7.70
N ASP A 159 20.55 -13.01 8.53
CA ASP A 159 19.40 -12.77 9.40
C ASP A 159 18.14 -12.47 8.57
N CYS A 160 18.27 -11.69 7.50
CA CYS A 160 17.17 -11.40 6.58
C CYS A 160 16.65 -12.68 5.91
N ASP A 161 17.56 -13.55 5.44
CA ASP A 161 17.21 -14.84 4.82
C ASP A 161 16.45 -15.71 5.83
N SER A 162 16.88 -15.73 7.10
CA SER A 162 16.21 -16.46 8.17
C SER A 162 14.81 -15.92 8.50
N LEU A 163 14.57 -14.64 8.27
CA LEU A 163 13.26 -13.99 8.42
C LEU A 163 12.36 -14.21 7.18
N GLY A 164 12.85 -14.89 6.15
CA GLY A 164 12.12 -15.11 4.89
C GLY A 164 12.01 -13.91 4.00
N ILE A 165 12.93 -12.94 4.14
CA ILE A 165 12.92 -11.69 3.36
C ILE A 165 13.57 -11.92 2.01
N SER A 166 12.89 -11.49 0.96
CA SER A 166 13.32 -11.61 -0.42
C SER A 166 13.26 -10.28 -1.17
N VAL A 167 14.10 -10.16 -2.20
CA VAL A 167 13.95 -9.06 -3.15
C VAL A 167 12.63 -9.21 -3.89
N GLY A 168 11.84 -8.14 -3.92
CA GLY A 168 10.50 -8.14 -4.48
C GLY A 168 9.39 -8.19 -3.43
N ASP A 169 9.69 -8.45 -2.16
CA ASP A 169 8.71 -8.40 -1.07
C ASP A 169 8.07 -7.01 -0.98
N PHE A 170 6.76 -6.99 -0.81
CA PHE A 170 6.00 -5.75 -0.75
C PHE A 170 6.09 -5.06 0.60
N VAL A 171 6.09 -3.73 0.55
CA VAL A 171 6.10 -2.85 1.72
C VAL A 171 4.89 -1.92 1.64
N ALA A 172 4.02 -1.97 2.63
CA ALA A 172 2.90 -1.04 2.79
C ALA A 172 3.21 0.03 3.85
N PHE A 173 2.73 1.25 3.56
CA PHE A 173 2.91 2.47 4.34
C PHE A 173 1.67 2.84 5.12
#